data_7f9f46ccd8da9acedeb8c13ca8cea007
#
_entry.id   7f9f46ccd8da9acedeb8c13ca8cea007
#
_cell.length_a   1.000
_cell.length_b   1.000
_cell.length_c   1.000
_cell.angle_alpha   90.00
_cell.angle_beta   90.00
_cell.angle_gamma   90.00
#
_symmetry.space_group_name_H-M   'P 1'
#
loop_
_entity.id
_entity.type
_entity.pdbx_description
1 polymer ?
#
loop_
_entity_poly.entity_id
_entity_poly.type
_entity_poly.pdbx_seq_one_letter_code
_entity_poly.pdbx_strand_id
1 'polypeptide(L)'
;YEPLHTKALELYSHVIIAGLKKKSGLTKRDEFLLRMAIILYQIGKYVNLLDSQAHAWNLIRGTDIFGISDKEKDIVASVVYYDHKGNPSDDDTPFRILSDTAKMTALKLISIFRMVRAMDISRKQKLKDITARATGDILIIEYDSRENTALETWMFDKNKEFFENVYGLEVKLEHR
;
A
#
# COMPACT_ATOMS: atom_id res chain seq x y z
N TYR A 1 2.78 -11.38 -12.94
CA TYR A 1 3.58 -11.27 -11.70
C TYR A 1 4.99 -10.79 -12.02
N GLU A 2 5.41 -9.74 -11.35
CA GLU A 2 6.70 -9.11 -11.54
C GLU A 2 7.50 -9.16 -10.22
N PRO A 3 8.40 -10.14 -10.05
CA PRO A 3 9.09 -10.35 -8.78
C PRO A 3 9.90 -9.16 -8.27
N LEU A 4 10.56 -8.43 -9.16
CA LEU A 4 11.38 -7.27 -8.76
C LEU A 4 10.52 -6.11 -8.27
N HIS A 5 9.39 -5.86 -8.93
CA HIS A 5 8.42 -4.87 -8.51
C HIS A 5 7.84 -5.23 -7.13
N THR A 6 7.41 -6.48 -6.97
CA THR A 6 6.87 -6.98 -5.70
C THR A 6 7.87 -6.80 -4.56
N LYS A 7 9.12 -7.20 -4.77
CA LYS A 7 10.18 -7.03 -3.76
C LYS A 7 10.44 -5.57 -3.42
N ALA A 8 10.40 -4.69 -4.42
CA ALA A 8 10.56 -3.25 -4.17
C ALA A 8 9.45 -2.72 -3.28
N LEU A 9 8.19 -3.04 -3.57
CA LEU A 9 7.07 -2.59 -2.76
C LEU A 9 7.13 -3.15 -1.34
N GLU A 10 7.51 -4.41 -1.17
CA GLU A 10 7.71 -5.01 0.15
C GLU A 10 8.79 -4.25 0.94
N LEU A 11 9.92 -3.98 0.31
CA LEU A 11 11.02 -3.25 0.95
C LEU A 11 10.60 -1.83 1.33
N TYR A 12 9.98 -1.09 0.41
CA TYR A 12 9.57 0.29 0.66
C TYR A 12 8.56 0.37 1.81
N SER A 13 7.57 -0.52 1.83
CA SER A 13 6.59 -0.55 2.90
C SER A 13 7.22 -0.89 4.25
N HIS A 14 8.14 -1.84 4.28
CA HIS A 14 8.86 -2.19 5.50
C HIS A 14 9.66 -0.99 6.05
N VAL A 15 10.40 -0.30 5.19
CA VAL A 15 11.20 0.86 5.56
C VAL A 15 10.31 2.00 6.09
N ILE A 16 9.19 2.26 5.43
CA ILE A 16 8.25 3.30 5.86
C ILE A 16 7.65 2.97 7.22
N ILE A 17 7.17 1.74 7.41
CA ILE A 17 6.58 1.32 8.69
C ILE A 17 7.62 1.39 9.81
N ALA A 18 8.83 0.91 9.57
CA ALA A 18 9.91 1.00 10.54
C ALA A 18 10.26 2.45 10.87
N GLY A 19 10.29 3.32 9.89
CA GLY A 19 10.58 4.75 10.07
C GLY A 19 9.49 5.49 10.85
N LEU A 20 8.24 5.09 10.71
CA LEU A 20 7.12 5.62 11.49
C LEU A 20 7.17 5.19 12.96
N LYS A 21 7.83 4.07 13.25
CA LYS A 21 7.90 3.50 14.60
C LYS A 21 6.48 3.30 15.16
N LYS A 22 6.24 3.74 16.41
CA LYS A 22 4.91 3.62 17.05
C LYS A 22 3.83 4.41 16.32
N LYS A 23 4.19 5.45 15.59
CA LYS A 23 3.23 6.26 14.84
C LYS A 23 2.54 5.47 13.72
N SER A 24 3.13 4.36 13.26
CA SER A 24 2.49 3.52 12.25
C SER A 24 1.16 2.95 12.74
N GLY A 25 1.04 2.69 14.04
CA GLY A 25 -0.14 2.04 14.61
C GLY A 25 -0.38 0.65 14.04
N LEU A 26 0.65 0.00 13.51
CA LEU A 26 0.56 -1.30 12.86
C LEU A 26 1.36 -2.34 13.63
N THR A 27 0.80 -3.53 13.75
CA THR A 27 1.50 -4.70 14.30
C THR A 27 2.31 -5.39 13.21
N LYS A 28 3.17 -6.32 13.59
CA LYS A 28 3.87 -7.18 12.61
C LYS A 28 2.89 -7.99 11.78
N ARG A 29 1.77 -8.38 12.36
CA ARG A 29 0.71 -9.10 11.64
C ARG A 29 0.08 -8.22 10.58
N ASP A 30 -0.19 -6.95 10.89
CA ASP A 30 -0.72 -5.97 9.93
C ASP A 30 0.25 -5.78 8.76
N GLU A 31 1.54 -5.67 9.04
CA GLU A 31 2.57 -5.57 7.98
C GLU A 31 2.57 -6.81 7.10
N PHE A 32 2.41 -7.99 7.70
CA PHE A 32 2.27 -9.24 6.94
C PHE A 32 1.06 -9.19 6.00
N LEU A 33 -0.08 -8.68 6.47
CA LEU A 33 -1.28 -8.53 5.62
C LEU A 33 -1.01 -7.57 4.45
N LEU A 34 -0.26 -6.51 4.68
CA LEU A 34 0.14 -5.60 3.60
C LEU A 34 1.00 -6.33 2.56
N ARG A 35 1.95 -7.13 3.00
CA ARG A 35 2.78 -7.95 2.09
C ARG A 35 1.92 -8.90 1.26
N MET A 36 0.92 -9.52 1.86
CA MET A 36 -0.02 -10.36 1.12
C MET A 36 -0.77 -9.57 0.06
N ALA A 37 -1.24 -8.38 0.38
CA ALA A 37 -1.90 -7.50 -0.59
C ALA A 37 -0.95 -7.12 -1.73
N ILE A 38 0.31 -6.81 -1.43
CA ILE A 38 1.33 -6.50 -2.45
C ILE A 38 1.53 -7.66 -3.42
N ILE A 39 1.56 -8.89 -2.89
CA ILE A 39 1.73 -10.08 -3.73
C ILE A 39 0.49 -10.30 -4.61
N LEU A 40 -0.69 -10.07 -4.07
CA LEU A 40 -1.96 -10.47 -4.70
C LEU A 40 -2.60 -9.39 -5.57
N TYR A 41 -2.19 -8.13 -5.47
CA TYR A 41 -2.93 -7.03 -6.09
C TYR A 41 -2.98 -7.09 -7.62
N GLN A 42 -2.10 -7.83 -8.24
CA GLN A 42 -2.10 -7.99 -9.70
C GLN A 42 -2.98 -9.13 -10.21
N ILE A 43 -3.51 -9.94 -9.29
CA ILE A 43 -4.22 -11.16 -9.69
C ILE A 43 -5.44 -10.91 -10.57
N GLY A 44 -6.20 -9.85 -10.28
CA GLY A 44 -7.39 -9.50 -11.05
C GLY A 44 -7.13 -9.07 -12.49
N LYS A 45 -5.92 -8.63 -12.78
CA LYS A 45 -5.54 -8.18 -14.13
C LYS A 45 -5.50 -9.30 -15.14
N TYR A 46 -5.28 -10.54 -14.67
CA TYR A 46 -5.27 -11.71 -15.54
C TYR A 46 -6.68 -12.16 -15.93
N VAL A 47 -7.69 -11.68 -15.21
CA VAL A 47 -9.09 -12.05 -15.44
C VAL A 47 -9.81 -11.01 -16.30
N ASN A 48 -9.72 -9.73 -15.93
CA ASN A 48 -10.37 -8.66 -16.66
C ASN A 48 -9.68 -7.32 -16.36
N LEU A 49 -9.17 -6.68 -17.40
CA LEU A 49 -8.45 -5.41 -17.27
C LEU A 49 -9.39 -4.24 -16.90
N LEU A 50 -10.67 -4.31 -17.30
CA LEU A 50 -11.62 -3.20 -17.09
C LEU A 50 -12.08 -3.10 -15.63
N ASP A 51 -12.13 -4.22 -14.91
CA ASP A 51 -12.65 -4.28 -13.54
C ASP A 51 -11.77 -5.17 -12.67
N SER A 52 -10.46 -4.96 -12.78
CA SER A 52 -9.46 -5.81 -12.12
C SER A 52 -9.52 -5.77 -10.59
N GLN A 53 -9.92 -4.63 -10.01
CA GLN A 53 -10.04 -4.51 -8.55
C GLN A 53 -11.17 -5.38 -8.00
N ALA A 54 -12.34 -5.33 -8.62
CA ALA A 54 -13.48 -6.14 -8.20
C ALA A 54 -13.20 -7.63 -8.40
N HIS A 55 -12.56 -7.99 -9.49
CA HIS A 55 -12.17 -9.39 -9.74
C HIS A 55 -11.13 -9.86 -8.72
N ALA A 56 -10.12 -9.06 -8.42
CA ALA A 56 -9.11 -9.39 -7.42
C ALA A 56 -9.75 -9.56 -6.04
N TRP A 57 -10.64 -8.65 -5.65
CA TRP A 57 -11.36 -8.71 -4.39
C TRP A 57 -12.18 -10.00 -4.26
N ASN A 58 -12.93 -10.35 -5.30
CA ASN A 58 -13.74 -11.58 -5.33
C ASN A 58 -12.86 -12.83 -5.27
N LEU A 59 -11.76 -12.86 -6.00
CA LEU A 59 -10.85 -14.00 -6.02
C LEU A 59 -10.18 -14.21 -4.66
N ILE A 60 -9.73 -13.14 -4.01
CA ILE A 60 -9.09 -13.22 -2.69
C ILE A 60 -10.09 -13.73 -1.66
N ARG A 61 -11.31 -13.19 -1.64
CA ARG A 61 -12.34 -13.63 -0.70
C ARG A 61 -12.79 -15.06 -0.93
N GLY A 62 -12.83 -15.50 -2.16
CA GLY A 62 -13.25 -16.85 -2.53
C GLY A 62 -12.17 -17.93 -2.43
N THR A 63 -10.94 -17.56 -2.09
CA THR A 63 -9.81 -18.49 -2.04
C THR A 63 -9.37 -18.70 -0.60
N ASP A 64 -9.17 -19.98 -0.21
CA ASP A 64 -8.56 -20.29 1.08
C ASP A 64 -7.08 -19.96 1.03
N ILE A 65 -6.65 -19.08 1.94
CA ILE A 65 -5.25 -18.70 2.08
C ILE A 65 -4.76 -19.23 3.42
N PHE A 66 -3.81 -20.16 3.36
CA PHE A 66 -3.27 -20.78 4.57
C PHE A 66 -2.66 -19.74 5.51
N GLY A 67 -3.00 -19.83 6.78
CA GLY A 67 -2.46 -18.94 7.81
C GLY A 67 -3.13 -17.58 7.93
N ILE A 68 -4.22 -17.33 7.18
CA ILE A 68 -4.98 -16.08 7.22
C ILE A 68 -6.43 -16.38 7.57
N SER A 69 -6.95 -15.69 8.59
CA SER A 69 -8.36 -15.78 8.97
C SER A 69 -9.27 -15.11 7.93
N ASP A 70 -10.58 -15.40 7.99
CA ASP A 70 -11.56 -14.77 7.10
C ASP A 70 -11.59 -13.25 7.29
N LYS A 71 -11.49 -12.77 8.53
CA LYS A 71 -11.44 -11.32 8.82
C LYS A 71 -10.19 -10.67 8.23
N GLU A 72 -9.04 -11.32 8.36
CA GLU A 72 -7.79 -10.83 7.77
C GLU A 72 -7.84 -10.85 6.27
N LYS A 73 -8.45 -11.88 5.68
CA LYS A 73 -8.63 -11.99 4.23
C LYS A 73 -9.48 -10.82 3.70
N ASP A 74 -10.51 -10.42 4.43
CA ASP A 74 -11.32 -9.26 4.06
C ASP A 74 -10.51 -7.95 4.09
N ILE A 75 -9.58 -7.80 5.04
CA ILE A 75 -8.66 -6.66 5.07
C ILE A 75 -7.76 -6.68 3.83
N VAL A 76 -7.11 -7.79 3.55
CA VAL A 76 -6.23 -7.93 2.37
C VAL A 76 -6.99 -7.62 1.08
N ALA A 77 -8.18 -8.19 0.94
CA ALA A 77 -9.02 -7.96 -0.23
C ALA A 77 -9.40 -6.47 -0.40
N SER A 78 -9.69 -5.78 0.69
CA SER A 78 -10.01 -4.35 0.64
C SER A 78 -8.81 -3.50 0.23
N VAL A 79 -7.61 -3.83 0.72
CA VAL A 79 -6.38 -3.13 0.31
C VAL A 79 -6.16 -3.27 -1.19
N VAL A 80 -6.34 -4.47 -1.72
CA VAL A 80 -6.20 -4.73 -3.17
C VAL A 80 -7.28 -3.98 -3.96
N TYR A 81 -8.52 -3.95 -3.46
CA TYR A 81 -9.62 -3.25 -4.13
C TYR A 81 -9.32 -1.76 -4.29
N TYR A 82 -8.78 -1.13 -3.25
CA TYR A 82 -8.50 0.31 -3.23
C TYR A 82 -7.05 0.65 -3.62
N ASP A 83 -6.41 -0.16 -4.41
CA ASP A 83 -4.98 -0.03 -4.72
C ASP A 83 -4.59 1.32 -5.34
N HIS A 84 -5.47 1.93 -6.13
CA HIS A 84 -5.19 3.22 -6.79
C HIS A 84 -6.43 4.05 -7.09
N LYS A 85 -7.63 3.58 -6.81
CA LYS A 85 -8.84 4.22 -7.29
C LYS A 85 -9.87 4.38 -6.18
N GLY A 86 -10.39 5.59 -6.06
CA GLY A 86 -11.42 5.92 -5.08
C GLY A 86 -10.90 5.95 -3.65
N ASN A 87 -11.70 6.47 -2.76
CA ASN A 87 -11.42 6.44 -1.33
C ASN A 87 -12.32 5.40 -0.66
N PRO A 88 -11.80 4.64 0.33
CA PRO A 88 -12.62 3.72 1.10
C PRO A 88 -13.85 4.42 1.68
N SER A 89 -15.00 3.80 1.50
CA SER A 89 -16.28 4.35 1.92
C SER A 89 -17.22 3.23 2.35
N ASP A 90 -18.09 3.52 3.32
CA ASP A 90 -19.17 2.62 3.74
C ASP A 90 -20.22 2.38 2.64
N ASP A 91 -20.19 3.17 1.56
CA ASP A 91 -21.01 2.93 0.38
C ASP A 91 -20.52 1.75 -0.46
N ASP A 92 -19.26 1.37 -0.29
CA ASP A 92 -18.64 0.25 -1.00
C ASP A 92 -18.60 -1.00 -0.13
N THR A 93 -19.03 -2.12 -0.68
CA THR A 93 -19.02 -3.41 0.04
C THR A 93 -17.65 -3.78 0.60
N PRO A 94 -16.53 -3.64 -0.16
CA PRO A 94 -15.21 -4.02 0.37
C PRO A 94 -14.80 -3.33 1.66
N PHE A 95 -15.28 -2.13 1.91
CA PHE A 95 -15.01 -1.41 3.16
C PHE A 95 -16.11 -1.60 4.20
N ARG A 96 -17.39 -1.52 3.76
CA ARG A 96 -18.55 -1.62 4.64
C ARG A 96 -18.57 -2.89 5.48
N ILE A 97 -18.16 -4.01 4.94
CA ILE A 97 -18.18 -5.32 5.64
C ILE A 97 -17.14 -5.45 6.73
N LEU A 98 -16.17 -4.54 6.80
CA LEU A 98 -15.12 -4.59 7.81
C LEU A 98 -15.65 -4.10 9.16
N SER A 99 -15.14 -4.67 10.26
CA SER A 99 -15.38 -4.12 11.60
C SER A 99 -14.70 -2.75 11.74
N ASP A 100 -15.05 -1.96 12.73
CA ASP A 100 -14.44 -0.64 12.94
C ASP A 100 -12.92 -0.74 13.11
N THR A 101 -12.44 -1.72 13.87
CA THR A 101 -11.00 -1.96 14.04
C THR A 101 -10.35 -2.34 12.71
N ALA A 102 -10.98 -3.23 11.95
CA ALA A 102 -10.46 -3.63 10.63
C ALA A 102 -10.46 -2.48 9.63
N LYS A 103 -11.45 -1.60 9.67
CA LYS A 103 -11.49 -0.38 8.85
C LYS A 103 -10.29 0.51 9.12
N MET A 104 -9.95 0.72 10.38
CA MET A 104 -8.78 1.54 10.73
C MET A 104 -7.47 0.91 10.22
N THR A 105 -7.32 -0.40 10.39
CA THR A 105 -6.16 -1.12 9.86
C THR A 105 -6.13 -1.01 8.34
N ALA A 106 -7.24 -1.25 7.67
CA ALA A 106 -7.33 -1.17 6.20
C ALA A 106 -6.95 0.23 5.68
N LEU A 107 -7.44 1.31 6.31
CA LEU A 107 -7.09 2.67 5.91
C LEU A 107 -5.57 2.92 5.99
N LYS A 108 -4.94 2.46 7.06
CA LYS A 108 -3.48 2.60 7.24
C LYS A 108 -2.73 1.82 6.16
N LEU A 109 -3.11 0.58 5.91
CA LEU A 109 -2.46 -0.25 4.90
C LEU A 109 -2.66 0.29 3.49
N ILE A 110 -3.87 0.73 3.15
CA ILE A 110 -4.18 1.33 1.84
C ILE A 110 -3.32 2.57 1.61
N SER A 111 -3.19 3.44 2.62
CA SER A 111 -2.42 4.67 2.49
C SER A 111 -0.95 4.40 2.19
N ILE A 112 -0.36 3.45 2.88
CA ILE A 112 1.05 3.05 2.65
C ILE A 112 1.19 2.36 1.29
N PHE A 113 0.28 1.44 0.97
CA PHE A 113 0.30 0.73 -0.32
C PHE A 113 0.30 1.71 -1.50
N ARG A 114 -0.57 2.71 -1.49
CA ARG A 114 -0.64 3.69 -2.58
C ARG A 114 0.65 4.46 -2.76
N MET A 115 1.31 4.82 -1.66
CA MET A 115 2.61 5.50 -1.75
C MET A 115 3.69 4.60 -2.34
N VAL A 116 3.84 3.38 -1.83
CA VAL A 116 4.91 2.49 -2.32
C VAL A 116 4.67 2.05 -3.76
N ARG A 117 3.42 1.89 -4.15
CA ARG A 117 3.08 1.61 -5.54
C ARG A 117 3.48 2.76 -6.46
N ALA A 118 3.23 4.00 -6.04
CA ALA A 118 3.66 5.19 -6.76
C ALA A 118 5.19 5.27 -6.87
N MET A 119 5.91 4.87 -5.82
CA MET A 119 7.38 4.90 -5.79
C MET A 119 8.03 3.94 -6.79
N ASP A 120 7.30 2.95 -7.28
CA ASP A 120 7.78 2.06 -8.35
C ASP A 120 6.78 1.96 -9.51
N ILE A 121 6.14 3.07 -9.84
CA ILE A 121 5.09 3.11 -10.86
C ILE A 121 5.60 2.68 -12.23
N SER A 122 6.86 2.97 -12.55
CA SER A 122 7.50 2.55 -13.80
C SER A 122 7.86 1.07 -13.82
N ARG A 123 7.85 0.40 -12.67
CA ARG A 123 8.27 -1.00 -12.48
C ARG A 123 9.73 -1.26 -12.84
N LYS A 124 10.56 -0.24 -12.73
CA LYS A 124 11.99 -0.29 -13.06
C LYS A 124 12.90 -0.21 -11.83
N GLN A 125 12.31 -0.13 -10.63
CA GLN A 125 13.04 -0.05 -9.36
C GLN A 125 14.12 1.03 -9.39
N LYS A 126 13.72 2.24 -9.78
CA LYS A 126 14.63 3.38 -9.91
C LYS A 126 15.09 3.95 -8.57
N LEU A 127 14.26 3.86 -7.53
CA LEU A 127 14.56 4.38 -6.21
C LEU A 127 15.39 3.37 -5.44
N LYS A 128 16.60 3.78 -5.05
CA LYS A 128 17.57 2.95 -4.35
C LYS A 128 17.85 3.49 -2.95
N ASP A 129 18.32 2.63 -2.08
CA ASP A 129 18.80 2.99 -0.74
C ASP A 129 17.78 3.84 0.04
N ILE A 130 16.54 3.35 0.07
CA ILE A 130 15.41 4.02 0.72
C ILE A 130 15.65 4.08 2.22
N THR A 131 15.47 5.28 2.78
CA THR A 131 15.39 5.51 4.23
C THR A 131 14.12 6.28 4.54
N ALA A 132 13.60 6.10 5.75
CA ALA A 132 12.43 6.82 6.22
C ALA A 132 12.59 7.16 7.69
N ARG A 133 12.24 8.39 8.06
CA ARG A 133 12.23 8.84 9.46
C ARG A 133 11.09 9.81 9.69
N ALA A 134 10.43 9.66 10.82
CA ALA A 134 9.41 10.59 11.27
C ALA A 134 10.02 11.56 12.27
N THR A 135 9.90 12.85 11.99
CA THR A 135 10.38 13.93 12.86
C THR A 135 9.26 14.94 13.07
N GLY A 136 8.74 15.03 14.29
CA GLY A 136 7.56 15.84 14.55
C GLY A 136 6.38 15.34 13.74
N ASP A 137 5.79 16.23 12.93
CA ASP A 137 4.62 15.94 12.12
C ASP A 137 4.95 15.58 10.66
N ILE A 138 6.21 15.26 10.37
CA ILE A 138 6.69 15.00 9.02
C ILE A 138 7.32 13.61 8.95
N LEU A 139 6.94 12.83 7.93
CA LEU A 139 7.65 11.63 7.52
C LEU A 139 8.53 11.99 6.31
N ILE A 140 9.84 11.81 6.44
CA ILE A 140 10.79 12.07 5.37
C ILE A 140 11.27 10.74 4.82
N ILE A 141 11.00 10.51 3.53
CA ILE A 141 11.47 9.36 2.77
C ILE A 141 12.55 9.83 1.82
N GLU A 142 13.76 9.29 1.94
CA GLU A 142 14.89 9.66 1.10
C GLU A 142 15.33 8.48 0.25
N TYR A 143 15.82 8.78 -0.94
CA TYR A 143 16.30 7.76 -1.88
C TYR A 143 17.47 8.28 -2.72
N ASP A 144 18.24 7.36 -3.27
CA ASP A 144 19.22 7.60 -4.32
C ASP A 144 18.69 7.07 -5.64
N SER A 145 19.06 7.73 -6.74
CA SER A 145 18.75 7.23 -8.07
C SER A 145 19.73 7.80 -9.09
N ARG A 146 20.04 7.01 -10.11
CA ARG A 146 20.81 7.43 -11.27
C ARG A 146 19.92 7.71 -12.48
N GLU A 147 18.62 7.59 -12.31
CA GLU A 147 17.65 7.70 -13.39
C GLU A 147 16.73 8.89 -13.16
N ASN A 148 15.97 9.26 -14.17
CA ASN A 148 14.93 10.27 -14.06
C ASN A 148 13.74 9.67 -13.28
N THR A 149 13.43 10.25 -12.14
CA THR A 149 12.35 9.81 -11.25
C THR A 149 11.14 10.74 -11.28
N ALA A 150 10.98 11.54 -12.33
CA ALA A 150 9.89 12.51 -12.41
C ALA A 150 8.51 11.84 -12.35
N LEU A 151 8.35 10.68 -13.00
CA LEU A 151 7.08 9.96 -12.98
C LEU A 151 6.75 9.45 -11.59
N GLU A 152 7.72 8.85 -10.90
CA GLU A 152 7.57 8.34 -9.54
C GLU A 152 7.22 9.48 -8.56
N THR A 153 7.94 10.59 -8.65
CA THR A 153 7.69 11.75 -7.80
C THR A 153 6.29 12.32 -8.03
N TRP A 154 5.88 12.45 -9.28
CA TRP A 154 4.56 12.96 -9.64
C TRP A 154 3.44 12.05 -9.12
N MET A 155 3.59 10.76 -9.31
CA MET A 155 2.61 9.79 -8.82
C MET A 155 2.57 9.72 -7.29
N PHE A 156 3.73 9.85 -6.64
CA PHE A 156 3.81 9.92 -5.19
C PHE A 156 3.03 11.14 -4.67
N ASP A 157 3.24 12.31 -5.26
CA ASP A 157 2.56 13.54 -4.86
C ASP A 157 1.04 13.43 -5.03
N LYS A 158 0.57 12.70 -6.02
CA LYS A 158 -0.87 12.44 -6.19
C LYS A 158 -1.45 11.49 -5.15
N ASN A 159 -0.64 10.60 -4.60
CA ASN A 159 -1.11 9.56 -3.69
C ASN A 159 -0.82 9.85 -2.22
N LYS A 160 0.00 10.85 -1.92
CA LYS A 160 0.41 11.13 -0.53
C LYS A 160 -0.69 11.75 0.33
N GLU A 161 -1.64 12.47 -0.28
CA GLU A 161 -2.70 13.14 0.46
C GLU A 161 -3.52 12.17 1.29
N PHE A 162 -3.85 11.01 0.74
CA PHE A 162 -4.59 10.00 1.49
C PHE A 162 -3.81 9.53 2.73
N PHE A 163 -2.51 9.31 2.59
CA PHE A 163 -1.65 8.99 3.75
C PHE A 163 -1.64 10.13 4.77
N GLU A 164 -1.49 11.36 4.31
CA GLU A 164 -1.47 12.53 5.19
C GLU A 164 -2.76 12.68 5.98
N ASN A 165 -3.90 12.42 5.35
CA ASN A 165 -5.20 12.47 6.01
C ASN A 165 -5.38 11.34 7.03
N VAL A 166 -4.95 10.12 6.69
CA VAL A 166 -5.07 8.97 7.60
C VAL A 166 -4.18 9.11 8.82
N TYR A 167 -2.94 9.55 8.62
CA TYR A 167 -1.95 9.58 9.69
C TYR A 167 -1.80 10.93 10.40
N GLY A 168 -2.35 11.99 9.83
CA GLY A 168 -2.14 13.33 10.37
C GLY A 168 -0.69 13.80 10.29
N LEU A 169 0.08 13.25 9.36
CA LEU A 169 1.48 13.59 9.11
C LEU A 169 1.63 14.11 7.70
N GLU A 170 2.49 15.11 7.52
CA GLU A 170 3.00 15.46 6.21
C GLU A 170 4.02 14.41 5.77
N VAL A 171 4.09 14.09 4.48
CA VAL A 171 5.10 13.17 3.95
C VAL A 171 5.86 13.80 2.79
N LYS A 172 7.16 13.60 2.77
CA LYS A 172 8.05 14.11 1.71
C LYS A 172 8.88 12.97 1.15
N LEU A 173 8.98 12.91 -0.18
CA LEU A 173 9.87 12.01 -0.89
C LEU A 173 11.01 12.85 -1.47
N GLU A 174 12.23 12.62 -1.01
CA GLU A 174 13.40 13.45 -1.33
C GLU A 174 14.52 12.63 -1.97
N HIS A 175 15.04 13.15 -3.07
CA HIS A 175 16.25 12.61 -3.70
C HIS A 175 17.48 13.13 -2.96
N ARG A 176 18.37 12.23 -2.52
CA ARG A 176 19.64 12.62 -1.88
C ARG A 176 20.63 13.15 -2.89
#